data_c5af3c5a5dddb8c9aea0fa94b5d60b07
#
_entry.id   c5af3c5a5dddb8c9aea0fa94b5d60b07
#
_cell.length_a   1.000
_cell.length_b   1.000
_cell.length_c   1.000
_cell.angle_alpha   90.00
_cell.angle_beta   90.00
_cell.angle_gamma   90.00
#
_symmetry.space_group_name_H-M   'P 1'
#
loop_
_entity.id
_entity.type
_entity.pdbx_description
1 polymer ?
#
loop_
_entity_poly.entity_id
_entity_poly.type
_entity_poly.pdbx_seq_one_letter_code
_entity_poly.pdbx_strand_id
1 'polypeptide(L)'
;MGRYLMTHSLLASWLYTMKENPYEDMTTERDPMGEFMQTLRREPTPTTEAMQNGIKFEDMVTDIINGRADPNDPWYAAAEKVARRCAGGVLQYKAKKIVEVGGMGLLLYGRLDCLKAGEIIDIKFTKSYDTGKFFSSTQHPTYFELVPEARQFTYLASNGRDVWPETYFREDAPSIFPVISDFFDWLRAVDLMQIYQEKWATL
;
A
#
# COMPACT_ATOMS: atom_id res chain seq x y z
N MET A 1 -20.76 -14.28 -13.22
CA MET A 1 -20.28 -14.34 -11.82
C MET A 1 -19.88 -12.94 -11.40
N GLY A 2 -20.35 -12.46 -10.25
CA GLY A 2 -19.94 -11.16 -9.72
C GLY A 2 -18.44 -11.13 -9.45
N ARG A 3 -17.83 -9.96 -9.57
CA ARG A 3 -16.42 -9.76 -9.23
C ARG A 3 -16.31 -8.93 -7.96
N TYR A 4 -15.26 -9.16 -7.21
CA TYR A 4 -15.01 -8.46 -5.96
C TYR A 4 -13.69 -7.69 -6.03
N LEU A 5 -13.68 -6.47 -5.53
CA LEU A 5 -12.47 -5.66 -5.47
C LEU A 5 -11.49 -6.25 -4.46
N MET A 6 -10.22 -6.37 -4.85
CA MET A 6 -9.12 -6.77 -3.98
C MET A 6 -8.01 -5.74 -4.08
N THR A 7 -7.52 -5.27 -2.93
CA THR A 7 -6.41 -4.31 -2.81
C THR A 7 -5.38 -4.78 -1.80
N HIS A 8 -4.13 -4.36 -1.97
CA HIS A 8 -3.09 -4.63 -0.98
C HIS A 8 -3.43 -4.04 0.40
N SER A 9 -4.13 -2.89 0.43
CA SER A 9 -4.49 -2.22 1.69
C SER A 9 -5.46 -3.04 2.53
N LEU A 10 -6.43 -3.72 1.90
CA LEU A 10 -7.33 -4.64 2.59
C LEU A 10 -6.55 -5.82 3.19
N LEU A 11 -5.66 -6.43 2.40
CA LEU A 11 -4.83 -7.54 2.88
C LEU A 11 -3.88 -7.09 4.00
N ALA A 12 -3.27 -5.92 3.87
CA ALA A 12 -2.39 -5.37 4.90
C ALA A 12 -3.14 -5.08 6.21
N SER A 13 -4.38 -4.56 6.12
CA SER A 13 -5.24 -4.34 7.29
C SER A 13 -5.59 -5.65 8.00
N TRP A 14 -5.92 -6.70 7.24
CA TRP A 14 -6.15 -8.03 7.79
C TRP A 14 -4.90 -8.63 8.44
N LEU A 15 -3.76 -8.64 7.73
CA LEU A 15 -2.50 -9.19 8.25
C LEU A 15 -2.02 -8.45 9.50
N TYR A 16 -2.40 -7.18 9.67
CA TYR A 16 -2.09 -6.45 10.89
C TYR A 16 -2.81 -7.01 12.12
N THR A 17 -4.03 -7.55 11.95
CA THR A 17 -4.76 -8.22 13.05
C THR A 17 -4.11 -9.53 13.49
N MET A 18 -3.31 -10.15 12.60
CA MET A 18 -2.66 -11.43 12.83
C MET A 18 -1.25 -11.30 13.42
N LYS A 19 -0.73 -10.07 13.52
CA LYS A 19 0.58 -9.85 14.14
C LYS A 19 0.44 -10.00 15.65
N GLU A 20 1.16 -10.98 16.21
CA GLU A 20 1.41 -11.01 17.63
C GLU A 20 2.13 -9.70 18.01
N ASN A 21 1.54 -8.96 18.92
CA ASN A 21 2.21 -7.80 19.50
C ASN A 21 3.01 -8.31 20.72
N PRO A 22 4.33 -8.48 20.61
CA PRO A 22 5.15 -8.93 21.74
C PRO A 22 5.20 -7.88 22.88
N TYR A 23 4.66 -6.68 22.63
CA TYR A 23 4.49 -5.58 23.56
C TYR A 23 3.01 -5.26 23.77
N GLU A 24 2.15 -6.29 23.88
CA GLU A 24 0.79 -6.12 24.39
C GLU A 24 0.86 -5.72 25.89
N ASP A 25 1.63 -4.69 26.11
CA ASP A 25 1.66 -3.98 27.38
C ASP A 25 0.43 -3.08 27.41
N MET A 26 -0.30 -3.22 28.48
CA MET A 26 -1.63 -2.71 28.83
C MET A 26 -1.87 -1.20 28.66
N THR A 27 -1.12 -0.50 27.81
CA THR A 27 -1.15 0.97 27.66
C THR A 27 -1.59 1.50 26.31
N THR A 28 -1.76 0.67 25.28
CA THR A 28 -2.28 1.11 23.98
C THR A 28 -3.68 0.54 23.76
N GLU A 29 -4.70 1.40 23.84
CA GLU A 29 -6.10 1.14 23.46
C GLU A 29 -6.25 0.91 21.94
N ARG A 30 -5.36 0.11 21.32
CA ARG A 30 -5.49 -0.24 19.92
C ARG A 30 -6.36 -1.48 19.78
N ASP A 31 -7.39 -1.36 18.95
CA ASP A 31 -8.24 -2.46 18.53
C ASP A 31 -7.98 -2.80 17.04
N PRO A 32 -6.95 -3.63 16.73
CA PRO A 32 -6.65 -4.00 15.37
C PRO A 32 -7.81 -4.69 14.64
N MET A 33 -8.62 -5.45 15.36
CA MET A 33 -9.80 -6.10 14.80
C MET A 33 -10.88 -5.08 14.45
N GLY A 34 -11.14 -4.11 15.35
CA GLY A 34 -12.08 -3.03 15.06
C GLY A 34 -11.63 -2.17 13.86
N GLU A 35 -10.34 -1.83 13.78
CA GLU A 35 -9.75 -1.12 12.63
C GLU A 35 -9.92 -1.92 11.32
N PHE A 36 -9.70 -3.24 11.36
CA PHE A 36 -9.94 -4.10 10.22
C PHE A 36 -11.42 -4.16 9.84
N MET A 37 -12.31 -4.30 10.83
CA MET A 37 -13.77 -4.34 10.57
C MET A 37 -14.28 -3.04 9.92
N GLN A 38 -13.76 -1.86 10.32
CA GLN A 38 -14.06 -0.60 9.64
C GLN A 38 -13.59 -0.64 8.18
N THR A 39 -12.36 -1.14 7.93
CA THR A 39 -11.83 -1.32 6.58
C THR A 39 -12.70 -2.28 5.76
N LEU A 40 -13.04 -3.45 6.31
CA LEU A 40 -13.86 -4.47 5.65
C LEU A 40 -15.26 -3.95 5.29
N ARG A 41 -15.87 -3.15 6.17
CA ARG A 41 -17.17 -2.51 5.94
C ARG A 41 -17.07 -1.27 5.06
N ARG A 42 -15.87 -0.82 4.71
CA ARG A 42 -15.60 0.43 3.97
C ARG A 42 -16.17 1.66 4.69
N GLU A 43 -16.11 1.65 5.99
CA GLU A 43 -16.50 2.77 6.82
C GLU A 43 -15.42 3.87 6.78
N PRO A 44 -15.81 5.16 6.80
CA PRO A 44 -14.85 6.24 6.86
C PRO A 44 -14.01 6.16 8.13
N THR A 45 -12.68 6.22 7.99
CA THR A 45 -11.76 6.33 9.13
C THR A 45 -11.23 7.76 9.24
N PRO A 46 -11.10 8.30 10.45
CA PRO A 46 -10.49 9.61 10.64
C PRO A 46 -9.05 9.63 10.08
N THR A 47 -8.71 10.68 9.35
CA THR A 47 -7.35 10.87 8.86
C THR A 47 -6.43 11.22 10.02
N THR A 48 -5.46 10.36 10.29
CA THR A 48 -4.45 10.61 11.33
C THR A 48 -3.42 11.66 10.89
N GLU A 49 -2.71 12.26 11.85
CA GLU A 49 -1.59 13.17 11.56
C GLU A 49 -0.53 12.49 10.65
N ALA A 50 -0.23 11.21 10.91
CA ALA A 50 0.70 10.45 10.07
C ALA A 50 0.22 10.33 8.61
N MET A 51 -1.07 10.09 8.40
CA MET A 51 -1.67 10.06 7.06
C MET A 51 -1.64 11.43 6.39
N GLN A 52 -1.95 12.51 7.15
CA GLN A 52 -1.88 13.89 6.63
C GLN A 52 -0.46 14.25 6.19
N ASN A 53 0.54 13.89 7.00
CA ASN A 53 1.94 14.12 6.67
C ASN A 53 2.37 13.32 5.43
N GLY A 54 1.89 12.09 5.27
CA GLY A 54 2.11 11.30 4.06
C GLY A 54 1.55 11.99 2.81
N ILE A 55 0.28 12.39 2.85
CA ILE A 55 -0.38 13.11 1.76
C ILE A 55 0.39 14.40 1.42
N LYS A 56 0.71 15.22 2.44
CA LYS A 56 1.47 16.46 2.25
C LYS A 56 2.81 16.23 1.57
N PHE A 57 3.53 15.17 1.94
CA PHE A 57 4.82 14.85 1.36
C PHE A 57 4.71 14.38 -0.10
N GLU A 58 3.72 13.53 -0.42
CA GLU A 58 3.43 13.10 -1.80
C GLU A 58 3.01 14.28 -2.70
N ASP A 59 2.14 15.16 -2.18
CA ASP A 59 1.72 16.38 -2.89
C ASP A 59 2.93 17.28 -3.18
N MET A 60 3.82 17.47 -2.20
CA MET A 60 5.06 18.24 -2.38
C MET A 60 5.96 17.64 -3.47
N VAL A 61 6.15 16.31 -3.50
CA VAL A 61 6.90 15.63 -4.58
C VAL A 61 6.27 15.92 -5.94
N THR A 62 4.95 15.84 -6.03
CA THR A 62 4.20 16.15 -7.26
C THR A 62 4.35 17.62 -7.66
N ASP A 63 4.31 18.54 -6.71
CA ASP A 63 4.44 19.98 -6.96
C ASP A 63 5.86 20.37 -7.37
N ILE A 64 6.89 19.70 -6.85
CA ILE A 64 8.27 19.87 -7.33
C ILE A 64 8.39 19.45 -8.79
N ILE A 65 7.85 18.28 -9.18
CA ILE A 65 7.87 17.79 -10.56
C ILE A 65 7.17 18.76 -11.50
N ASN A 66 6.12 19.44 -11.02
CA ASN A 66 5.35 20.43 -11.79
C ASN A 66 5.88 21.87 -11.66
N GLY A 67 6.98 22.12 -10.94
CA GLY A 67 7.56 23.43 -10.74
C GLY A 67 6.73 24.41 -9.90
N ARG A 68 5.95 23.90 -8.93
CA ARG A 68 4.99 24.68 -8.11
C ARG A 68 5.32 24.70 -6.62
N ALA A 69 6.30 23.92 -6.17
CA ALA A 69 6.63 23.80 -4.76
C ALA A 69 7.41 25.03 -4.23
N ASP A 70 7.23 25.34 -2.94
CA ASP A 70 8.01 26.36 -2.24
C ASP A 70 9.37 25.78 -1.80
N PRO A 71 10.50 26.28 -2.31
CA PRO A 71 11.83 25.81 -1.92
C PRO A 71 12.19 26.05 -0.45
N ASN A 72 11.44 26.90 0.26
CA ASN A 72 11.67 27.19 1.68
C ASN A 72 10.93 26.22 2.62
N ASP A 73 10.10 25.32 2.11
CA ASP A 73 9.44 24.31 2.96
C ASP A 73 10.51 23.38 3.57
N PRO A 74 10.42 23.08 4.88
CA PRO A 74 11.40 22.24 5.58
C PRO A 74 11.61 20.85 4.97
N TRP A 75 10.64 20.32 4.24
CA TRP A 75 10.72 19.00 3.60
C TRP A 75 11.18 19.05 2.14
N TYR A 76 11.35 20.27 1.58
CA TYR A 76 11.64 20.45 0.16
C TYR A 76 12.86 19.64 -0.30
N ALA A 77 13.97 19.70 0.43
CA ALA A 77 15.22 19.03 0.03
C ALA A 77 15.08 17.49 -0.01
N ALA A 78 14.28 16.90 0.88
CA ALA A 78 13.99 15.47 0.85
C ALA A 78 13.01 15.13 -0.28
N ALA A 79 11.93 15.90 -0.42
CA ALA A 79 10.94 15.73 -1.49
C ALA A 79 11.57 15.91 -2.87
N GLU A 80 12.54 16.81 -3.05
CA GLU A 80 13.28 16.99 -4.31
C GLU A 80 14.08 15.73 -4.69
N LYS A 81 14.73 15.06 -3.73
CA LYS A 81 15.42 13.79 -4.00
C LYS A 81 14.45 12.73 -4.52
N VAL A 82 13.25 12.63 -3.93
CA VAL A 82 12.19 11.72 -4.37
C VAL A 82 11.67 12.14 -5.75
N ALA A 83 11.39 13.42 -5.96
CA ALA A 83 10.91 13.96 -7.22
C ALA A 83 11.88 13.67 -8.39
N ARG A 84 13.18 13.80 -8.19
CA ARG A 84 14.20 13.43 -9.19
C ARG A 84 14.15 11.95 -9.58
N ARG A 85 13.85 11.06 -8.64
CA ARG A 85 13.65 9.62 -8.93
C ARG A 85 12.40 9.39 -9.78
N CYS A 86 11.31 10.09 -9.46
CA CYS A 86 10.02 9.98 -10.16
C CYS A 86 9.98 10.76 -11.50
N ALA A 87 10.89 11.70 -11.72
CA ALA A 87 10.89 12.54 -12.93
C ALA A 87 10.89 11.72 -14.24
N GLY A 88 9.95 12.04 -15.13
CA GLY A 88 9.73 11.31 -16.39
C GLY A 88 8.91 10.03 -16.25
N GLY A 89 8.47 9.69 -15.05
CA GLY A 89 7.51 8.60 -14.81
C GLY A 89 6.05 9.07 -14.88
N VAL A 90 5.14 8.11 -14.88
CA VAL A 90 3.69 8.35 -14.79
C VAL A 90 3.30 8.35 -13.33
N LEU A 91 2.85 9.51 -12.83
CA LEU A 91 2.41 9.66 -11.45
C LEU A 91 0.97 9.15 -11.27
N GLN A 92 0.66 8.63 -10.08
CA GLN A 92 -0.67 8.19 -9.67
C GLN A 92 -1.30 7.21 -10.66
N TYR A 93 -0.50 6.29 -11.21
CA TYR A 93 -0.93 5.32 -12.21
C TYR A 93 -1.91 4.31 -11.59
N LYS A 94 -3.10 4.21 -12.19
CA LYS A 94 -4.15 3.26 -11.75
C LYS A 94 -4.02 1.97 -12.55
N ALA A 95 -3.66 0.87 -11.88
CA ALA A 95 -3.58 -0.45 -12.46
C ALA A 95 -4.74 -1.33 -11.99
N LYS A 96 -5.23 -2.18 -12.89
CA LYS A 96 -6.28 -3.16 -12.56
C LYS A 96 -6.08 -4.44 -13.37
N LYS A 97 -6.35 -5.58 -12.75
CA LYS A 97 -6.27 -6.90 -13.38
C LYS A 97 -7.41 -7.78 -12.88
N ILE A 98 -8.01 -8.55 -13.78
CA ILE A 98 -8.97 -9.58 -13.39
C ILE A 98 -8.20 -10.87 -13.13
N VAL A 99 -8.42 -11.46 -11.96
CA VAL A 99 -7.82 -12.71 -11.54
C VAL A 99 -8.88 -13.61 -10.91
N GLU A 100 -8.60 -14.91 -10.79
CA GLU A 100 -9.44 -15.85 -10.07
C GLU A 100 -8.62 -16.51 -8.96
N VAL A 101 -9.17 -16.52 -7.75
CA VAL A 101 -8.54 -17.16 -6.58
C VAL A 101 -9.62 -17.91 -5.80
N GLY A 102 -9.39 -19.19 -5.53
CA GLY A 102 -10.35 -20.01 -4.77
C GLY A 102 -11.77 -20.06 -5.36
N GLY A 103 -11.89 -19.99 -6.69
CA GLY A 103 -13.19 -19.96 -7.39
C GLY A 103 -13.89 -18.61 -7.34
N MET A 104 -13.25 -17.56 -6.82
CA MET A 104 -13.78 -16.20 -6.78
C MET A 104 -13.12 -15.32 -7.85
N GLY A 105 -13.95 -14.67 -8.69
CA GLY A 105 -13.49 -13.67 -9.62
C GLY A 105 -13.15 -12.35 -8.90
N LEU A 106 -11.94 -11.83 -9.06
CA LEU A 106 -11.47 -10.63 -8.40
C LEU A 106 -11.07 -9.56 -9.41
N LEU A 107 -11.35 -8.31 -9.08
CA LEU A 107 -10.72 -7.15 -9.66
C LEU A 107 -9.58 -6.71 -8.74
N LEU A 108 -8.37 -7.17 -9.02
CA LEU A 108 -7.18 -6.67 -8.34
C LEU A 108 -6.95 -5.22 -8.77
N TYR A 109 -6.73 -4.31 -7.82
CA TYR A 109 -6.59 -2.88 -8.08
C TYR A 109 -5.49 -2.26 -7.21
N GLY A 110 -4.74 -1.34 -7.80
CA GLY A 110 -3.78 -0.51 -7.12
C GLY A 110 -3.62 0.85 -7.78
N ARG A 111 -3.18 1.83 -7.00
CA ARG A 111 -2.76 3.15 -7.47
C ARG A 111 -1.30 3.31 -7.09
N LEU A 112 -0.43 3.33 -8.09
CA LEU A 112 1.01 3.45 -7.94
C LEU A 112 1.37 4.93 -7.88
N ASP A 113 2.23 5.34 -6.95
CA ASP A 113 2.64 6.74 -6.86
C ASP A 113 3.43 7.16 -8.09
N CYS A 114 4.34 6.29 -8.57
CA CYS A 114 5.04 6.50 -9.83
C CYS A 114 5.35 5.17 -10.53
N LEU A 115 5.13 5.13 -11.85
CA LEU A 115 5.57 4.05 -12.74
C LEU A 115 6.57 4.61 -13.74
N LYS A 116 7.80 4.09 -13.75
CA LYS A 116 8.89 4.61 -14.59
C LYS A 116 9.79 3.49 -15.12
N ALA A 117 9.83 3.31 -16.43
CA ALA A 117 10.79 2.44 -17.12
C ALA A 117 10.91 1.01 -16.51
N GLY A 118 9.78 0.39 -16.14
CA GLY A 118 9.77 -0.95 -15.53
C GLY A 118 10.05 -0.97 -14.03
N GLU A 119 10.16 0.18 -13.40
CA GLU A 119 10.24 0.37 -11.95
C GLU A 119 8.92 0.95 -11.42
N ILE A 120 8.38 0.35 -10.37
CA ILE A 120 7.32 0.90 -9.55
C ILE A 120 7.98 1.62 -8.38
N ILE A 121 7.65 2.89 -8.18
CA ILE A 121 8.14 3.68 -7.05
C ILE A 121 6.94 4.02 -6.17
N ASP A 122 7.09 3.77 -4.88
CA ASP A 122 6.10 4.05 -3.86
C ASP A 122 6.70 4.97 -2.78
N ILE A 123 6.00 6.05 -2.47
CA ILE A 123 6.48 7.10 -1.57
C ILE A 123 5.93 6.83 -0.19
N LYS A 124 6.81 6.75 0.80
CA LYS A 124 6.44 6.53 2.20
C LYS A 124 6.95 7.65 3.09
N PHE A 125 6.04 8.28 3.84
CA PHE A 125 6.43 9.19 4.91
C PHE A 125 6.42 8.46 6.25
N THR A 126 7.52 8.47 6.99
CA THR A 126 7.68 7.72 8.25
C THR A 126 8.62 8.43 9.21
N LYS A 127 8.32 8.41 10.50
CA LYS A 127 9.19 9.02 11.53
C LYS A 127 10.56 8.34 11.63
N SER A 128 10.59 7.01 11.41
CA SER A 128 11.81 6.19 11.46
C SER A 128 11.81 5.15 10.36
N TYR A 129 12.99 4.72 9.96
CA TYR A 129 13.20 3.68 8.98
C TYR A 129 14.27 2.70 9.47
N ASP A 130 13.96 1.43 9.35
CA ASP A 130 14.88 0.32 9.56
C ASP A 130 14.92 -0.51 8.27
N THR A 131 16.10 -1.01 7.89
CA THR A 131 16.27 -1.83 6.69
C THR A 131 15.37 -3.07 6.76
N GLY A 132 14.67 -3.35 5.68
CA GLY A 132 13.71 -4.47 5.61
C GLY A 132 12.33 -4.15 6.18
N LYS A 133 12.03 -2.88 6.50
CA LYS A 133 10.74 -2.45 7.04
C LYS A 133 9.55 -2.90 6.19
N PHE A 134 9.72 -2.98 4.88
CA PHE A 134 8.65 -3.33 3.94
C PHE A 134 8.73 -4.78 3.43
N PHE A 135 9.63 -5.61 3.99
CA PHE A 135 9.86 -6.98 3.53
C PHE A 135 8.59 -7.83 3.53
N SER A 136 7.76 -7.73 4.56
CA SER A 136 6.50 -8.47 4.69
C SER A 136 5.28 -7.74 4.10
N SER A 137 5.48 -6.67 3.32
CA SER A 137 4.38 -5.90 2.72
C SER A 137 3.69 -6.69 1.61
N THR A 138 2.37 -6.65 1.60
CA THR A 138 1.56 -7.18 0.48
C THR A 138 1.58 -6.26 -0.75
N GLN A 139 2.14 -5.05 -0.63
CA GLN A 139 2.04 -4.04 -1.68
C GLN A 139 2.88 -4.39 -2.90
N HIS A 140 4.18 -4.65 -2.73
CA HIS A 140 5.03 -4.96 -3.89
C HIS A 140 4.64 -6.28 -4.60
N PRO A 141 4.25 -7.39 -3.92
CA PRO A 141 3.73 -8.56 -4.63
C PRO A 141 2.44 -8.27 -5.41
N THR A 142 1.52 -7.49 -4.82
CA THR A 142 0.27 -7.09 -5.49
C THR A 142 0.56 -6.23 -6.73
N TYR A 143 1.48 -5.29 -6.63
CA TYR A 143 1.77 -4.36 -7.72
C TYR A 143 2.59 -5.00 -8.84
N PHE A 144 3.43 -5.96 -8.53
CA PHE A 144 4.05 -6.80 -9.54
C PHE A 144 3.03 -7.63 -10.33
N GLU A 145 1.96 -8.10 -9.68
CA GLU A 145 0.87 -8.79 -10.37
C GLU A 145 0.06 -7.85 -11.26
N LEU A 146 -0.14 -6.61 -10.81
CA LEU A 146 -0.86 -5.57 -11.56
C LEU A 146 -0.10 -5.03 -12.77
N VAL A 147 1.24 -4.98 -12.70
CA VAL A 147 2.14 -4.43 -13.73
C VAL A 147 3.17 -5.50 -14.11
N PRO A 148 2.82 -6.47 -14.99
CA PRO A 148 3.68 -7.61 -15.32
C PRO A 148 5.04 -7.22 -15.92
N GLU A 149 5.14 -6.08 -16.58
CA GLU A 149 6.37 -5.54 -17.16
C GLU A 149 7.31 -4.88 -16.13
N ALA A 150 6.84 -4.56 -14.92
CA ALA A 150 7.71 -4.03 -13.88
C ALA A 150 8.62 -5.13 -13.33
N ARG A 151 9.91 -4.85 -13.25
CA ARG A 151 10.94 -5.75 -12.74
C ARG A 151 11.40 -5.39 -11.33
N GLN A 152 11.15 -4.15 -10.94
CA GLN A 152 11.64 -3.57 -9.70
C GLN A 152 10.54 -2.78 -9.02
N PHE A 153 10.49 -2.86 -7.69
CA PHE A 153 9.65 -2.04 -6.83
C PHE A 153 10.53 -1.36 -5.78
N THR A 154 10.48 -0.04 -5.72
CA THR A 154 11.27 0.73 -4.76
C THR A 154 10.36 1.54 -3.85
N TYR A 155 10.44 1.27 -2.55
CA TYR A 155 9.94 2.19 -1.54
C TYR A 155 10.94 3.34 -1.36
N LEU A 156 10.49 4.56 -1.48
CA LEU A 156 11.25 5.74 -1.10
C LEU A 156 10.70 6.27 0.22
N ALA A 157 11.25 5.75 1.32
CA ALA A 157 10.85 6.18 2.65
C ALA A 157 11.56 7.50 3.01
N SER A 158 10.82 8.43 3.64
CA SER A 158 11.37 9.70 4.09
C SER A 158 10.76 10.15 5.41
N ASN A 159 11.53 10.86 6.21
CA ASN A 159 11.07 11.57 7.40
C ASN A 159 11.01 13.11 7.19
N GLY A 160 11.13 13.56 5.93
CA GLY A 160 11.22 14.97 5.58
C GLY A 160 12.64 15.55 5.56
N ARG A 161 13.66 14.77 5.96
CA ARG A 161 15.10 15.15 5.92
C ARG A 161 15.91 14.14 5.14
N ASP A 162 15.80 12.88 5.53
CA ASP A 162 16.47 11.74 4.92
C ASP A 162 15.56 11.00 3.99
N VAL A 163 16.13 10.33 3.00
CA VAL A 163 15.42 9.45 2.06
C VAL A 163 16.14 8.11 2.01
N TRP A 164 15.41 7.05 2.30
CA TRP A 164 15.92 5.68 2.32
C TRP A 164 15.21 4.87 1.23
N PRO A 165 15.95 4.46 0.17
CA PRO A 165 15.41 3.56 -0.82
C PRO A 165 15.46 2.11 -0.30
N GLU A 166 14.36 1.38 -0.45
CA GLU A 166 14.30 -0.05 -0.21
C GLU A 166 13.71 -0.73 -1.45
N THR A 167 14.49 -1.58 -2.11
CA THR A 167 14.17 -2.12 -3.41
C THR A 167 13.94 -3.63 -3.34
N TYR A 168 12.90 -4.07 -4.03
CA TYR A 168 12.54 -5.47 -4.23
C TYR A 168 12.50 -5.79 -5.72
N PHE A 169 13.04 -6.94 -6.10
CA PHE A 169 12.99 -7.42 -7.47
C PHE A 169 11.84 -8.41 -7.64
N ARG A 170 11.27 -8.43 -8.84
CA ARG A 170 10.15 -9.31 -9.15
C ARG A 170 10.49 -10.79 -8.91
N GLU A 171 11.70 -11.22 -9.30
CA GLU A 171 12.16 -12.59 -9.17
C GLU A 171 12.24 -13.08 -7.73
N ASP A 172 12.42 -12.17 -6.78
CA ASP A 172 12.51 -12.46 -5.34
C ASP A 172 11.16 -12.27 -4.61
N ALA A 173 10.19 -11.61 -5.26
CA ALA A 173 8.91 -11.32 -4.65
C ALA A 173 8.01 -12.56 -4.61
N PRO A 174 7.39 -12.87 -3.45
CA PRO A 174 6.44 -13.97 -3.37
C PRO A 174 5.18 -13.68 -4.19
N SER A 175 4.46 -14.72 -4.57
CA SER A 175 3.12 -14.56 -5.15
C SER A 175 2.14 -14.01 -4.10
N ILE A 176 1.26 -13.11 -4.51
CA ILE A 176 0.19 -12.58 -3.64
C ILE A 176 -0.99 -13.55 -3.50
N PHE A 177 -1.15 -14.50 -4.43
CA PHE A 177 -2.32 -15.37 -4.47
C PHE A 177 -2.50 -16.27 -3.25
N PRO A 178 -1.46 -16.89 -2.65
CA PRO A 178 -1.60 -17.60 -1.38
C PRO A 178 -2.16 -16.71 -0.27
N VAL A 179 -1.66 -15.48 -0.14
CA VAL A 179 -2.16 -14.53 0.87
C VAL A 179 -3.64 -14.20 0.66
N ILE A 180 -4.08 -14.04 -0.59
CA ILE A 180 -5.50 -13.84 -0.91
C ILE A 180 -6.33 -15.09 -0.56
N SER A 181 -5.81 -16.29 -0.83
CA SER A 181 -6.49 -17.55 -0.46
C SER A 181 -6.67 -17.66 1.05
N ASP A 182 -5.59 -17.44 1.81
CA ASP A 182 -5.60 -17.48 3.28
C ASP A 182 -6.57 -16.44 3.87
N PHE A 183 -6.62 -15.26 3.26
CA PHE A 183 -7.60 -14.22 3.64
C PHE A 183 -9.04 -14.69 3.47
N PHE A 184 -9.37 -15.36 2.36
CA PHE A 184 -10.72 -15.90 2.15
C PHE A 184 -11.05 -17.07 3.08
N ASP A 185 -10.09 -17.94 3.34
CA ASP A 185 -10.29 -19.05 4.27
C ASP A 185 -10.51 -18.52 5.69
N TRP A 186 -9.77 -17.49 6.09
CA TRP A 186 -9.98 -16.80 7.35
C TRP A 186 -11.36 -16.13 7.41
N LEU A 187 -11.77 -15.36 6.37
CA LEU A 187 -13.11 -14.74 6.34
C LEU A 187 -14.25 -15.77 6.49
N ARG A 188 -14.10 -16.96 5.88
CA ARG A 188 -15.05 -18.05 6.03
C ARG A 188 -15.07 -18.61 7.45
N ALA A 189 -13.90 -18.81 8.03
CA ALA A 189 -13.75 -19.38 9.38
C ALA A 189 -14.35 -18.48 10.46
N VAL A 190 -14.38 -17.15 10.25
CA VAL A 190 -14.93 -16.18 11.22
C VAL A 190 -16.28 -15.57 10.78
N ASP A 191 -16.96 -16.17 9.79
CA ASP A 191 -18.27 -15.74 9.27
C ASP A 191 -18.34 -14.30 8.72
N LEU A 192 -17.23 -13.78 8.19
CA LEU A 192 -17.14 -12.43 7.63
C LEU A 192 -17.20 -12.36 6.10
N MET A 193 -17.24 -13.52 5.42
CA MET A 193 -17.23 -13.58 3.97
C MET A 193 -18.41 -12.84 3.32
N GLN A 194 -19.60 -12.90 3.93
CA GLN A 194 -20.78 -12.18 3.43
C GLN A 194 -20.54 -10.67 3.41
N ILE A 195 -19.96 -10.11 4.47
CA ILE A 195 -19.65 -8.66 4.55
C ILE A 195 -18.70 -8.27 3.42
N TYR A 196 -17.65 -9.07 3.17
CA TYR A 196 -16.74 -8.82 2.06
C TYR A 196 -17.50 -8.83 0.72
N GLN A 197 -18.32 -9.84 0.45
CA GLN A 197 -19.06 -9.96 -0.79
C GLN A 197 -20.04 -8.78 -1.01
N GLU A 198 -20.70 -8.30 0.03
CA GLU A 198 -21.62 -7.17 -0.05
C GLU A 198 -20.89 -5.83 -0.27
N LYS A 199 -19.81 -5.60 0.47
CA LYS A 199 -19.12 -4.31 0.50
C LYS A 199 -18.07 -4.12 -0.60
N TRP A 200 -17.53 -5.20 -1.14
CA TRP A 200 -16.46 -5.19 -2.12
C TRP A 200 -16.89 -5.70 -3.52
N ALA A 201 -18.18 -5.94 -3.73
CA ALA A 201 -18.72 -6.24 -5.05
C ALA A 201 -18.37 -5.10 -6.03
N THR A 202 -17.92 -5.49 -7.23
CA THR A 202 -17.74 -4.54 -8.34
C THR A 202 -18.97 -4.59 -9.23
N LEU A 203 -19.44 -3.43 -9.66
CA LEU A 203 -20.55 -3.31 -10.64
C LEU A 203 -20.15 -3.85 -12.01
#